data_e23be91e4beb0fb94f44b3b6e9ccca1b
#
_entry.id   e23be91e4beb0fb94f44b3b6e9ccca1b
#
_cell.length_a   1.000
_cell.length_b   1.000
_cell.length_c   1.000
_cell.angle_alpha   90.00
_cell.angle_beta   90.00
_cell.angle_gamma   90.00
#
_symmetry.space_group_name_H-M   'P 1'
#
loop_
_entity.id
_entity.type
_entity.pdbx_description
1 polymer ?
#
loop_
_entity_poly.entity_id
_entity_poly.type
_entity_poly.pdbx_seq_one_letter_code
_entity_poly.pdbx_strand_id
1 'polypeptide(L)'
;SNGGLYNYQSNDSNLSDEREKKNIVSLDTKWDKVKSWELKKFHYNEDADSDDLRYGVIAQQVEEHCPEVLSEWVKQEAKDAVLDGDGNVVTPAQAEVVRKGVKEQQMMWMAIKALQEAQTRIETLETQNTAQQTQINDLITRVTALEG
;
A
#
# COMPACT_ATOMS: atom_id res chain seq x y z
N SER A 1 9.29 -22.81 -18.69
CA SER A 1 8.01 -22.27 -19.20
C SER A 1 7.28 -21.62 -18.02
N ASN A 2 7.23 -20.30 -17.99
CA ASN A 2 6.40 -19.54 -17.05
C ASN A 2 4.95 -19.73 -17.45
N GLY A 3 4.30 -20.72 -16.86
CA GLY A 3 2.85 -20.90 -16.96
C GLY A 3 2.14 -19.85 -16.13
N GLY A 4 2.05 -18.64 -16.63
CA GLY A 4 1.04 -17.70 -16.16
C GLY A 4 -0.33 -18.29 -16.48
N LEU A 5 -1.07 -18.70 -15.47
CA LEU A 5 -2.50 -19.01 -15.61
C LEU A 5 -3.21 -17.71 -15.98
N TYR A 6 -3.36 -17.45 -17.28
CA TYR A 6 -4.35 -16.50 -17.75
C TYR A 6 -5.73 -17.13 -17.53
N ASN A 7 -6.36 -16.75 -16.44
CA ASN A 7 -7.74 -17.12 -16.19
C ASN A 7 -8.63 -16.24 -17.08
N TYR A 8 -9.14 -16.79 -18.18
CA TYR A 8 -10.08 -16.11 -19.09
C TYR A 8 -11.47 -15.89 -18.47
N GLN A 9 -11.70 -16.39 -17.28
CA GLN A 9 -12.86 -16.05 -16.46
C GLN A 9 -12.36 -15.13 -15.34
N SER A 10 -12.55 -13.83 -15.54
CA SER A 10 -12.39 -12.89 -14.44
C SER A 10 -13.44 -13.23 -13.38
N ASN A 11 -13.00 -13.80 -12.27
CA ASN A 11 -13.82 -13.88 -11.08
C ASN A 11 -13.88 -12.46 -10.52
N ASP A 12 -14.77 -11.64 -11.03
CA ASP A 12 -14.96 -10.24 -10.62
C ASP A 12 -15.53 -10.14 -9.19
N SER A 13 -15.89 -11.27 -8.57
CA SER A 13 -16.44 -11.30 -7.22
C SER A 13 -15.65 -12.23 -6.31
N ASN A 14 -15.26 -11.70 -5.16
CA ASN A 14 -14.69 -12.48 -4.07
C ASN A 14 -15.80 -12.84 -3.05
N LEU A 15 -15.75 -14.05 -2.51
CA LEU A 15 -16.66 -14.47 -1.44
C LEU A 15 -16.56 -13.49 -0.27
N SER A 16 -17.67 -12.85 0.07
CA SER A 16 -17.74 -11.86 1.15
C SER A 16 -18.97 -11.99 2.04
N ASP A 17 -19.62 -13.15 2.00
CA ASP A 17 -20.76 -13.48 2.84
C ASP A 17 -20.34 -13.51 4.33
N GLU A 18 -21.11 -12.85 5.20
CA GLU A 18 -20.84 -12.80 6.64
C GLU A 18 -20.79 -14.20 7.26
N ARG A 19 -21.62 -15.12 6.78
CA ARG A 19 -21.71 -16.50 7.26
C ARG A 19 -20.43 -17.31 7.04
N GLU A 20 -19.61 -16.90 6.10
CA GLU A 20 -18.31 -17.51 5.76
C GLU A 20 -17.12 -16.84 6.46
N LYS A 21 -17.42 -15.88 7.35
CA LYS A 21 -16.40 -15.10 8.07
C LYS A 21 -16.54 -15.29 9.58
N LYS A 22 -15.44 -15.17 10.28
CA LYS A 22 -15.40 -15.17 11.77
C LYS A 22 -14.46 -14.07 12.26
N ASN A 23 -14.58 -13.71 13.54
CA ASN A 23 -13.74 -12.70 14.19
C ASN A 23 -13.76 -11.35 13.45
N ILE A 24 -14.94 -10.95 12.98
CA ILE A 24 -15.12 -9.71 12.21
C ILE A 24 -14.92 -8.53 13.17
N VAL A 25 -13.92 -7.70 12.87
CA VAL A 25 -13.63 -6.46 13.60
C VAL A 25 -13.50 -5.30 12.63
N SER A 26 -13.78 -4.10 13.11
CA SER A 26 -13.59 -2.89 12.30
C SER A 26 -12.12 -2.65 12.00
N LEU A 27 -11.83 -2.20 10.79
CA LEU A 27 -10.48 -1.79 10.42
C LEU A 27 -10.12 -0.50 11.19
N ASP A 28 -8.99 -0.52 11.88
CA ASP A 28 -8.41 0.63 12.56
C ASP A 28 -7.96 1.72 11.58
N THR A 29 -7.59 2.89 12.12
CA THR A 29 -7.13 4.04 11.29
C THR A 29 -5.96 3.66 10.40
N LYS A 30 -5.99 4.10 9.14
CA LYS A 30 -4.94 3.85 8.14
C LYS A 30 -4.39 5.16 7.54
N TRP A 31 -4.86 6.30 8.01
CA TRP A 31 -4.51 7.61 7.49
C TRP A 31 -2.99 7.84 7.38
N ASP A 32 -2.26 7.67 8.48
CA ASP A 32 -0.83 7.96 8.51
C ASP A 32 -0.02 6.93 7.73
N LYS A 33 -0.44 5.66 7.76
CA LYS A 33 0.20 4.59 6.98
C LYS A 33 0.07 4.84 5.48
N VAL A 34 -1.13 5.14 4.99
CA VAL A 34 -1.37 5.42 3.56
C VAL A 34 -0.65 6.70 3.14
N LYS A 35 -0.64 7.73 3.99
CA LYS A 35 0.08 8.98 3.72
C LYS A 35 1.59 8.79 3.59
N SER A 36 2.18 7.79 4.26
CA SER A 36 3.61 7.51 4.21
C SER A 36 4.05 6.79 2.93
N TRP A 37 3.13 6.24 2.14
CA TRP A 37 3.48 5.53 0.92
C TRP A 37 3.98 6.47 -0.16
N GLU A 38 5.16 6.19 -0.68
CA GLU A 38 5.69 6.87 -1.85
C GLU A 38 5.32 6.12 -3.12
N LEU A 39 4.42 6.68 -3.91
CA LEU A 39 4.03 6.11 -5.18
C LEU A 39 5.12 6.38 -6.23
N LYS A 40 5.55 5.33 -6.91
CA LYS A 40 6.65 5.35 -7.89
C LYS A 40 6.16 4.87 -9.26
N LYS A 41 6.90 5.28 -10.29
CA LYS A 41 6.87 4.68 -11.63
C LYS A 41 8.19 3.96 -11.84
N PHE A 42 8.15 2.76 -12.41
CA PHE A 42 9.34 1.95 -12.59
C PHE A 42 9.20 0.96 -13.75
N HIS A 43 10.33 0.43 -14.20
CA HIS A 43 10.42 -0.80 -14.98
C HIS A 43 10.97 -1.92 -14.09
N TYR A 44 10.57 -3.17 -14.34
CA TYR A 44 11.35 -4.30 -13.84
C TYR A 44 12.66 -4.40 -14.65
N ASN A 45 13.69 -5.00 -14.06
CA ASN A 45 15.00 -5.13 -14.71
C ASN A 45 14.97 -5.89 -16.06
N GLU A 46 13.90 -6.64 -16.31
CA GLU A 46 13.70 -7.44 -17.52
C GLU A 46 12.79 -6.74 -18.54
N ASP A 47 12.17 -5.61 -18.17
CA ASP A 47 11.35 -4.79 -19.07
C ASP A 47 12.27 -4.01 -20.02
N ALA A 48 11.82 -3.73 -21.25
CA ALA A 48 12.52 -2.84 -22.15
C ALA A 48 12.33 -1.38 -21.75
N ASP A 49 13.34 -0.52 -21.96
CA ASP A 49 13.24 0.91 -21.68
C ASP A 49 12.13 1.62 -22.46
N SER A 50 11.67 1.00 -23.57
CA SER A 50 10.56 1.47 -24.39
C SER A 50 9.18 1.06 -23.89
N ASP A 51 9.10 0.19 -22.90
CA ASP A 51 7.82 -0.26 -22.33
C ASP A 51 7.18 0.85 -21.50
N ASP A 52 5.87 0.73 -21.27
CA ASP A 52 5.18 1.66 -20.39
C ASP A 52 5.61 1.46 -18.94
N LEU A 53 5.87 2.57 -18.24
CA LEU A 53 6.19 2.54 -16.81
C LEU A 53 5.03 1.99 -15.99
N ARG A 54 5.33 1.08 -15.10
CA ARG A 54 4.41 0.55 -14.10
C ARG A 54 4.28 1.49 -12.93
N TYR A 55 3.16 1.43 -12.24
CA TYR A 55 2.91 2.20 -11.02
C TYR A 55 2.91 1.29 -9.81
N GLY A 56 3.47 1.75 -8.72
CA GLY A 56 3.46 1.00 -7.48
C GLY A 56 4.30 1.64 -6.39
N VAL A 57 4.66 0.84 -5.42
CA VAL A 57 5.50 1.20 -4.27
C VAL A 57 6.74 0.32 -4.24
N ILE A 58 7.76 0.76 -3.51
CA ILE A 58 8.95 -0.05 -3.24
C ILE A 58 8.75 -0.78 -1.91
N ALA A 59 8.82 -2.10 -1.92
CA ALA A 59 8.53 -2.93 -0.75
C ALA A 59 9.36 -2.54 0.48
N GLN A 60 10.64 -2.21 0.31
CA GLN A 60 11.53 -1.80 1.39
C GLN A 60 11.11 -0.46 2.04
N GLN A 61 10.54 0.47 1.27
CA GLN A 61 10.02 1.73 1.80
C GLN A 61 8.70 1.54 2.56
N VAL A 62 7.85 0.64 2.06
CA VAL A 62 6.58 0.29 2.74
C VAL A 62 6.84 -0.47 4.03
N GLU A 63 7.88 -1.31 4.09
CA GLU A 63 8.25 -2.11 5.27
C GLU A 63 8.46 -1.25 6.53
N GLU A 64 9.02 -0.06 6.38
CA GLU A 64 9.32 0.83 7.50
C GLU A 64 8.06 1.26 8.27
N HIS A 65 6.94 1.42 7.58
CA HIS A 65 5.71 1.96 8.16
C HIS A 65 4.53 0.99 8.16
N CYS A 66 4.59 -0.06 7.34
CA CYS A 66 3.46 -0.93 7.08
C CYS A 66 3.88 -2.39 6.77
N PRO A 67 4.61 -3.07 7.67
CA PRO A 67 5.13 -4.40 7.42
C PRO A 67 4.03 -5.45 7.19
N GLU A 68 2.81 -5.23 7.68
CA GLU A 68 1.68 -6.15 7.54
C GLU A 68 1.23 -6.37 6.08
N VAL A 69 1.55 -5.45 5.17
CA VAL A 69 1.22 -5.60 3.75
C VAL A 69 2.35 -6.21 2.94
N LEU A 70 3.44 -6.61 3.57
CA LEU A 70 4.53 -7.28 2.87
C LEU A 70 4.27 -8.77 2.69
N SER A 71 4.91 -9.32 1.68
CA SER A 71 5.12 -10.74 1.45
C SER A 71 6.56 -10.98 1.05
N GLU A 72 7.09 -12.14 1.41
CA GLU A 72 8.43 -12.56 1.03
C GLU A 72 8.37 -13.92 0.36
N TRP A 73 9.27 -14.15 -0.58
CA TRP A 73 9.48 -15.46 -1.20
C TRP A 73 10.94 -15.68 -1.53
N VAL A 74 11.35 -16.92 -1.51
CA VAL A 74 12.70 -17.33 -1.93
C VAL A 74 12.74 -17.36 -3.44
N LYS A 75 13.55 -16.49 -4.05
CA LYS A 75 13.83 -16.51 -5.49
C LYS A 75 14.85 -17.57 -5.86
N GLN A 76 15.80 -17.83 -4.97
CA GLN A 76 16.87 -18.80 -5.15
C GLN A 76 17.19 -19.42 -3.79
N GLU A 77 17.09 -20.75 -3.73
CA GLU A 77 17.49 -21.51 -2.55
C GLU A 77 19.02 -21.47 -2.36
N ALA A 78 19.45 -21.51 -1.11
CA ALA A 78 20.85 -21.71 -0.79
C ALA A 78 21.33 -23.08 -1.31
N LYS A 79 22.55 -23.12 -1.82
CA LYS A 79 23.21 -24.37 -2.23
C LYS A 79 24.63 -24.39 -1.71
N ASP A 80 25.03 -25.52 -1.17
CA ASP A 80 26.40 -25.73 -0.74
C ASP A 80 27.34 -25.81 -1.95
N ALA A 81 28.63 -25.55 -1.71
CA ALA A 81 29.65 -25.79 -2.71
C ALA A 81 29.75 -27.27 -3.02
N VAL A 82 29.92 -27.61 -4.29
CA VAL A 82 30.23 -28.97 -4.73
C VAL A 82 31.73 -29.08 -4.84
N LEU A 83 32.30 -30.09 -4.19
CA LEU A 83 33.73 -30.39 -4.21
C LEU A 83 33.99 -31.63 -5.09
N ASP A 84 35.17 -31.72 -5.71
CA ASP A 84 35.66 -32.93 -6.34
C ASP A 84 36.22 -33.92 -5.30
N GLY A 85 36.70 -35.09 -5.82
CA GLY A 85 37.29 -36.12 -4.95
C GLY A 85 38.56 -35.70 -4.22
N ASP A 86 39.20 -34.61 -4.65
CA ASP A 86 40.42 -34.04 -4.08
C ASP A 86 40.15 -32.84 -3.18
N GLY A 87 38.85 -32.46 -3.00
CA GLY A 87 38.40 -31.37 -2.15
C GLY A 87 38.43 -29.98 -2.79
N ASN A 88 38.66 -29.89 -4.11
CA ASN A 88 38.60 -28.60 -4.81
C ASN A 88 37.16 -28.22 -5.12
N VAL A 89 36.84 -26.92 -5.08
CA VAL A 89 35.51 -26.42 -5.42
C VAL A 89 35.24 -26.51 -6.91
N VAL A 90 34.30 -27.36 -7.28
CA VAL A 90 33.82 -27.52 -8.68
C VAL A 90 32.68 -26.55 -8.96
N THR A 91 31.76 -26.40 -7.99
CA THR A 91 30.68 -25.43 -8.07
C THR A 91 30.68 -24.62 -6.78
N PRO A 92 30.78 -23.29 -6.83
CA PRO A 92 30.77 -22.49 -5.63
C PRO A 92 29.39 -22.52 -4.94
N ALA A 93 29.41 -22.33 -3.62
CA ALA A 93 28.18 -22.17 -2.84
C ALA A 93 27.35 -20.98 -3.36
N GLN A 94 26.05 -21.13 -3.32
CA GLN A 94 25.10 -20.06 -3.66
C GLN A 94 24.32 -19.67 -2.40
N ALA A 95 24.25 -18.37 -2.14
CA ALA A 95 23.42 -17.85 -1.06
C ALA A 95 21.93 -17.88 -1.43
N GLU A 96 21.09 -18.02 -0.42
CA GLU A 96 19.65 -17.78 -0.59
C GLU A 96 19.38 -16.35 -1.03
N VAL A 97 18.44 -16.17 -1.94
CA VAL A 97 18.00 -14.86 -2.42
C VAL A 97 16.51 -14.72 -2.15
N VAL A 98 16.19 -13.91 -1.15
CA VAL A 98 14.80 -13.54 -0.82
C VAL A 98 14.38 -12.29 -1.59
N ARG A 99 13.14 -12.24 -2.01
CA ARG A 99 12.50 -11.08 -2.64
C ARG A 99 11.27 -10.68 -1.85
N LYS A 100 11.00 -9.37 -1.84
CA LYS A 100 9.84 -8.78 -1.17
C LYS A 100 8.81 -8.33 -2.19
N GLY A 101 7.56 -8.48 -1.85
CA GLY A 101 6.41 -7.97 -2.58
C GLY A 101 5.42 -7.32 -1.64
N VAL A 102 4.36 -6.77 -2.19
CA VAL A 102 3.29 -6.13 -1.45
C VAL A 102 1.95 -6.80 -1.72
N LYS A 103 1.10 -6.85 -0.71
CA LYS A 103 -0.26 -7.38 -0.77
C LYS A 103 -1.20 -6.27 -1.26
N GLU A 104 -1.24 -6.03 -2.56
CA GLU A 104 -1.97 -4.92 -3.18
C GLU A 104 -3.44 -4.84 -2.78
N GLN A 105 -4.12 -5.99 -2.66
CA GLN A 105 -5.52 -6.01 -2.23
C GLN A 105 -5.70 -5.47 -0.80
N GLN A 106 -4.79 -5.76 0.12
CA GLN A 106 -4.83 -5.20 1.47
C GLN A 106 -4.54 -3.70 1.45
N MET A 107 -3.56 -3.27 0.65
CA MET A 107 -3.25 -1.85 0.45
C MET A 107 -4.46 -1.09 -0.11
N MET A 108 -5.20 -1.68 -1.04
CA MET A 108 -6.45 -1.11 -1.57
C MET A 108 -7.48 -0.86 -0.44
N TRP A 109 -7.72 -1.83 0.43
CA TRP A 109 -8.66 -1.66 1.55
C TRP A 109 -8.17 -0.62 2.57
N MET A 110 -6.86 -0.53 2.81
CA MET A 110 -6.28 0.52 3.63
C MET A 110 -6.45 1.90 3.01
N ALA A 111 -6.26 2.02 1.69
CA ALA A 111 -6.49 3.27 0.96
C ALA A 111 -7.97 3.72 1.03
N ILE A 112 -8.91 2.78 0.89
CA ILE A 112 -10.34 3.06 1.04
C ILE A 112 -10.64 3.53 2.48
N LYS A 113 -10.06 2.90 3.49
CA LYS A 113 -10.22 3.35 4.89
C LYS A 113 -9.69 4.76 5.09
N ALA A 114 -8.50 5.07 4.58
CA ALA A 114 -7.94 6.42 4.65
C ALA A 114 -8.81 7.47 3.92
N LEU A 115 -9.43 7.08 2.80
CA LEU A 115 -10.37 7.93 2.08
C LEU A 115 -11.64 8.24 2.91
N GLN A 116 -12.20 7.24 3.61
CA GLN A 116 -13.32 7.45 4.54
C GLN A 116 -12.94 8.41 5.67
N GLU A 117 -11.74 8.28 6.21
CA GLU A 117 -11.22 9.17 7.25
C GLU A 117 -11.01 10.60 6.71
N ALA A 118 -10.54 10.74 5.47
CA ALA A 118 -10.43 12.04 4.80
C ALA A 118 -11.81 12.71 4.64
N GLN A 119 -12.82 11.95 4.21
CA GLN A 119 -14.19 12.46 4.07
C GLN A 119 -14.72 12.98 5.39
N THR A 120 -14.58 12.23 6.48
CA THR A 120 -15.01 12.68 7.81
C THR A 120 -14.29 13.96 8.26
N ARG A 121 -12.99 14.06 7.96
CA ARG A 121 -12.21 15.29 8.27
C ARG A 121 -12.68 16.49 7.45
N ILE A 122 -13.00 16.30 6.18
CA ILE A 122 -13.55 17.35 5.31
C ILE A 122 -14.88 17.86 5.87
N GLU A 123 -15.82 16.97 6.20
CA GLU A 123 -17.12 17.32 6.78
C GLU A 123 -16.97 18.11 8.09
N THR A 124 -16.01 17.71 8.93
CA THR A 124 -15.67 18.43 10.16
C THR A 124 -15.17 19.85 9.87
N LEU A 125 -14.23 19.99 8.92
CA LEU A 125 -13.66 21.27 8.52
C LEU A 125 -14.70 22.19 7.88
N GLU A 126 -15.61 21.68 7.07
CA GLU A 126 -16.72 22.42 6.48
C GLU A 126 -17.66 22.99 7.58
N THR A 127 -17.97 22.16 8.59
CA THR A 127 -18.76 22.59 9.74
C THR A 127 -18.06 23.69 10.53
N GLN A 128 -16.76 23.53 10.80
CA GLN A 128 -15.95 24.53 11.49
C GLN A 128 -15.85 25.84 10.70
N ASN A 129 -15.65 25.74 9.38
CA ASN A 129 -15.57 26.90 8.50
C ASN A 129 -16.89 27.69 8.49
N THR A 130 -18.02 27.00 8.41
CA THR A 130 -19.36 27.64 8.51
C THR A 130 -19.54 28.35 9.85
N ALA A 131 -19.15 27.74 10.96
CA ALA A 131 -19.22 28.36 12.29
C ALA A 131 -18.31 29.59 12.39
N GLN A 132 -17.09 29.52 11.87
CA GLN A 132 -16.15 30.64 11.81
C GLN A 132 -16.70 31.81 10.97
N GLN A 133 -17.31 31.52 9.82
CA GLN A 133 -17.92 32.54 8.97
C GLN A 133 -19.07 33.24 9.67
N THR A 134 -19.87 32.52 10.44
CA THR A 134 -20.94 33.09 11.27
C THR A 134 -20.36 34.04 12.33
N GLN A 135 -19.30 33.65 13.03
CA GLN A 135 -18.62 34.49 14.02
C GLN A 135 -18.02 35.75 13.38
N ILE A 136 -17.40 35.62 12.19
CA ILE A 136 -16.87 36.77 11.45
C ILE A 136 -17.98 37.75 11.11
N ASN A 137 -19.12 37.28 10.61
CA ASN A 137 -20.26 38.13 10.27
C ASN A 137 -20.84 38.85 11.50
N ASP A 138 -20.93 38.16 12.65
CA ASP A 138 -21.33 38.76 13.93
C ASP A 138 -20.35 39.85 14.36
N LEU A 139 -19.04 39.58 14.28
CA LEU A 139 -18.00 40.58 14.60
C LEU A 139 -18.08 41.80 13.68
N ILE A 140 -18.27 41.61 12.39
CA ILE A 140 -18.43 42.69 11.41
C ILE A 140 -19.66 43.57 11.82
N THR A 141 -20.77 42.92 12.12
CA THR A 141 -22.00 43.62 12.56
C THR A 141 -21.76 44.47 13.82
N ARG A 142 -21.06 43.89 14.80
CA ARG A 142 -20.75 44.59 16.06
C ARG A 142 -19.78 45.74 15.86
N VAL A 143 -18.74 45.56 15.02
CA VAL A 143 -17.78 46.64 14.71
C VAL A 143 -18.49 47.77 13.97
N THR A 144 -19.32 47.46 12.96
CA THR A 144 -20.09 48.46 12.23
C THR A 144 -21.01 49.28 13.17
N ALA A 145 -21.63 48.63 14.15
CA ALA A 145 -22.47 49.31 15.13
C ALA A 145 -21.67 50.21 16.08
N LEU A 146 -20.38 49.94 16.30
CA LEU A 146 -19.50 50.79 17.13
C LEU A 146 -18.93 51.99 16.37
N GLU A 147 -18.80 51.89 15.05
CA GLU A 147 -18.28 52.95 14.18
C GLU A 147 -19.36 53.96 13.74
N GLY A 148 -20.62 53.60 13.83
CA GLY A 148 -21.77 54.45 13.52
C GLY A 148 -22.30 55.16 14.74
#